data_bbbe6559cc83832cbab409e690e72c5c
#
_entry.id   bbbe6559cc83832cbab409e690e72c5c
#
_cell.length_a   1.000
_cell.length_b   1.000
_cell.length_c   1.000
_cell.angle_alpha   90.00
_cell.angle_beta   90.00
_cell.angle_gamma   90.00
#
_symmetry.space_group_name_H-M   'P 1'
#
loop_
_entity.id
_entity.type
_entity.pdbx_description
1 polymer ?
#
loop_
_entity_poly.entity_id
_entity_poly.type
_entity_poly.pdbx_seq_one_letter_code
_entity_poly.pdbx_strand_id
1 'polypeptide(L)'
;MPVRLVPVDSIIFGDPKQFVLIGGPCVIESETSALRHAEKISEITRELKVPYVFKASYDKANRSSGKSFRGPGLEKGLKILAKVKKEFGVPLLSDVHCQEEIGPASEVLDILQIPAFLCRQTDLLFAAGKTGCVVNVKKGQFLSPWDVKNIVAKLEEVGCHKILITERGVSFGYQNLVSDFRAIPIMRGFGYPVIFDATHSVQLPGGKGTASGGSPEFIPVLSRCAIAAGADAIFAEIHENPEEALSDGPNALDLAKLKPFLQILIELKRVISNNVILSDPKGLLRGAKDLKSEILRHVASE
;
A
#
# COMPACT_ATOMS: atom_id res chain seq x y z
N MET A 1 -4.97 15.46 11.99
CA MET A 1 -6.09 16.05 11.23
C MET A 1 -6.77 14.93 10.45
N PRO A 2 -8.09 14.99 10.24
CA PRO A 2 -8.76 14.02 9.39
C PRO A 2 -8.21 14.14 7.96
N VAL A 3 -7.95 13.00 7.33
CA VAL A 3 -7.59 12.94 5.90
C VAL A 3 -8.85 12.95 5.04
N ARG A 4 -8.72 13.33 3.78
CA ARG A 4 -9.78 13.19 2.77
C ARG A 4 -10.08 11.70 2.58
N LEU A 5 -11.34 11.34 2.50
CA LEU A 5 -11.74 10.01 2.09
C LEU A 5 -11.55 9.88 0.57
N VAL A 6 -10.81 8.88 0.14
CA VAL A 6 -10.55 8.61 -1.28
C VAL A 6 -11.28 7.34 -1.68
N PRO A 7 -12.41 7.45 -2.41
CA PRO A 7 -13.13 6.29 -2.88
C PRO A 7 -12.44 5.64 -4.10
N VAL A 8 -12.40 4.31 -4.09
CA VAL A 8 -11.98 3.46 -5.22
C VAL A 8 -13.02 2.36 -5.33
N ASP A 9 -13.95 2.48 -6.27
CA ASP A 9 -15.11 1.60 -6.37
C ASP A 9 -15.87 1.51 -5.02
N SER A 10 -16.03 0.34 -4.44
CA SER A 10 -16.67 0.13 -3.12
C SER A 10 -15.74 0.35 -1.92
N ILE A 11 -14.46 0.62 -2.14
CA ILE A 11 -13.43 0.78 -1.12
C ILE A 11 -13.22 2.25 -0.79
N ILE A 12 -13.03 2.57 0.48
CA ILE A 12 -12.73 3.94 0.93
C ILE A 12 -11.39 3.95 1.66
N PHE A 13 -10.39 4.63 1.10
CA PHE A 13 -9.14 4.92 1.79
C PHE A 13 -9.32 6.11 2.74
N GLY A 14 -8.66 6.06 3.90
CA GLY A 14 -8.74 7.10 4.92
C GLY A 14 -9.85 6.87 5.96
N ASP A 15 -10.63 5.79 5.86
CA ASP A 15 -11.58 5.41 6.91
C ASP A 15 -10.81 5.04 8.19
N PRO A 16 -11.04 5.73 9.32
CA PRO A 16 -10.30 5.45 10.55
C PRO A 16 -10.59 4.07 11.15
N LYS A 17 -11.71 3.43 10.78
CA LYS A 17 -12.16 2.16 11.36
C LYS A 17 -11.52 0.93 10.71
N GLN A 18 -10.95 1.07 9.53
CA GLN A 18 -10.39 -0.03 8.76
C GLN A 18 -9.07 0.37 8.10
N PHE A 19 -8.38 -0.61 7.55
CA PHE A 19 -7.28 -0.40 6.61
C PHE A 19 -7.57 -1.18 5.32
N VAL A 20 -6.96 -0.77 4.22
CA VAL A 20 -7.07 -1.44 2.93
C VAL A 20 -5.82 -2.30 2.70
N LEU A 21 -5.96 -3.50 2.16
CA LEU A 21 -4.86 -4.26 1.61
C LEU A 21 -4.71 -3.92 0.12
N ILE A 22 -3.51 -3.49 -0.28
CA ILE A 22 -3.07 -3.46 -1.68
C ILE A 22 -2.10 -4.61 -1.83
N GLY A 23 -2.46 -5.66 -2.56
CA GLY A 23 -1.66 -6.88 -2.60
C GLY A 23 -1.72 -7.63 -3.91
N GLY A 24 -0.71 -8.46 -4.14
CA GLY A 24 -0.58 -9.31 -5.32
C GLY A 24 0.88 -9.55 -5.68
N PRO A 25 1.18 -10.26 -6.76
CA PRO A 25 2.56 -10.54 -7.16
C PRO A 25 3.29 -9.25 -7.56
N CYS A 26 4.62 -9.25 -7.39
CA CYS A 26 5.46 -8.12 -7.77
C CYS A 26 5.24 -7.71 -9.23
N VAL A 27 5.21 -8.69 -10.13
CA VAL A 27 5.04 -8.54 -11.57
C VAL A 27 4.09 -9.62 -12.09
N ILE A 28 3.41 -9.36 -13.19
CA ILE A 28 2.63 -10.37 -13.90
C ILE A 28 3.59 -11.37 -14.53
N GLU A 29 3.68 -12.56 -13.99
CA GLU A 29 4.53 -13.65 -14.52
C GLU A 29 3.83 -14.40 -15.66
N SER A 30 2.54 -14.67 -15.47
CA SER A 30 1.63 -15.24 -16.47
C SER A 30 0.18 -14.88 -16.13
N GLU A 31 -0.74 -15.06 -17.08
CA GLU A 31 -2.18 -14.87 -16.83
C GLU A 31 -2.67 -15.82 -15.75
N THR A 32 -2.32 -17.10 -15.85
CA THR A 32 -2.72 -18.13 -14.88
C THR A 32 -2.22 -17.81 -13.47
N SER A 33 -0.96 -17.37 -13.33
CA SER A 33 -0.40 -16.96 -12.05
C SER A 33 -1.14 -15.75 -11.48
N ALA A 34 -1.41 -14.72 -12.28
CA ALA A 34 -2.11 -13.52 -11.84
C ALA A 34 -3.53 -13.83 -11.35
N LEU A 35 -4.30 -14.63 -12.10
CA LEU A 35 -5.65 -15.05 -11.71
C LEU A 35 -5.64 -15.86 -10.42
N ARG A 36 -4.75 -16.83 -10.28
CA ARG A 36 -4.64 -17.65 -9.08
C ARG A 36 -4.27 -16.85 -7.83
N HIS A 37 -3.35 -15.88 -7.94
CA HIS A 37 -3.03 -14.97 -6.84
C HIS A 37 -4.25 -14.10 -6.47
N ALA A 38 -4.94 -13.55 -7.46
CA ALA A 38 -6.12 -12.72 -7.24
C ALA A 38 -7.24 -13.51 -6.53
N GLU A 39 -7.51 -14.73 -6.97
CA GLU A 39 -8.48 -15.64 -6.35
C GLU A 39 -8.19 -15.87 -4.88
N LYS A 40 -7.01 -16.41 -4.57
CA LYS A 40 -6.63 -16.78 -3.20
C LYS A 40 -6.58 -15.59 -2.25
N ILE A 41 -6.05 -14.44 -2.70
CA ILE A 41 -6.02 -13.24 -1.88
C ILE A 41 -7.44 -12.70 -1.67
N SER A 42 -8.30 -12.73 -2.71
CA SER A 42 -9.70 -12.31 -2.60
C SER A 42 -10.50 -13.17 -1.63
N GLU A 43 -10.27 -14.47 -1.61
CA GLU A 43 -10.91 -15.40 -0.65
C GLU A 43 -10.54 -15.03 0.78
N ILE A 44 -9.24 -14.87 1.08
CA ILE A 44 -8.74 -14.53 2.42
C ILE A 44 -9.28 -13.17 2.87
N THR A 45 -9.22 -12.16 2.00
CA THR A 45 -9.64 -10.80 2.34
C THR A 45 -11.15 -10.69 2.51
N ARG A 46 -11.93 -11.42 1.72
CA ARG A 46 -13.40 -11.51 1.85
C ARG A 46 -13.78 -12.18 3.17
N GLU A 47 -13.14 -13.30 3.54
CA GLU A 47 -13.36 -13.98 4.82
C GLU A 47 -13.10 -13.04 6.00
N LEU A 48 -11.99 -12.29 5.94
CA LEU A 48 -11.57 -11.36 7.00
C LEU A 48 -12.26 -9.99 6.92
N LYS A 49 -13.07 -9.74 5.89
CA LYS A 49 -13.73 -8.45 5.61
C LYS A 49 -12.73 -7.29 5.49
N VAL A 50 -11.56 -7.54 4.92
CA VAL A 50 -10.55 -6.52 4.62
C VAL A 50 -10.77 -6.00 3.21
N PRO A 51 -10.98 -4.69 3.01
CA PRO A 51 -11.03 -4.10 1.67
C PRO A 51 -9.73 -4.38 0.90
N TYR A 52 -9.85 -4.79 -0.36
CA TYR A 52 -8.73 -5.32 -1.13
C TYR A 52 -8.64 -4.71 -2.52
N VAL A 53 -7.44 -4.30 -2.90
CA VAL A 53 -7.05 -3.85 -4.25
C VAL A 53 -6.00 -4.83 -4.78
N PHE A 54 -6.25 -5.42 -5.95
CA PHE A 54 -5.26 -6.27 -6.60
C PHE A 54 -4.15 -5.42 -7.22
N LYS A 55 -2.90 -5.77 -6.93
CA LYS A 55 -1.72 -5.12 -7.49
C LYS A 55 -0.84 -6.12 -8.24
N ALA A 56 -0.52 -5.83 -9.48
CA ALA A 56 0.60 -6.46 -10.17
C ALA A 56 1.16 -5.49 -11.22
N SER A 57 2.49 -5.44 -11.39
CA SER A 57 3.11 -4.60 -12.42
C SER A 57 3.10 -5.33 -13.76
N TYR A 58 2.74 -4.65 -14.84
CA TYR A 58 2.85 -5.19 -16.20
C TYR A 58 4.28 -5.05 -16.75
N ASP A 59 5.07 -4.15 -16.20
CA ASP A 59 6.49 -3.99 -16.50
C ASP A 59 7.26 -3.59 -15.23
N LYS A 60 8.50 -4.03 -15.15
CA LYS A 60 9.51 -3.59 -14.16
C LYS A 60 10.60 -2.81 -14.90
N ALA A 61 10.32 -1.54 -15.19
CA ALA A 61 11.17 -0.68 -16.02
C ALA A 61 12.52 -0.32 -15.37
N ASN A 62 12.66 -0.47 -14.05
CA ASN A 62 13.83 -0.03 -13.27
C ASN A 62 14.73 -1.17 -12.77
N ARG A 63 14.78 -2.29 -13.51
CA ARG A 63 15.65 -3.42 -13.14
C ARG A 63 17.13 -3.05 -13.15
N SER A 64 17.90 -3.60 -12.18
CA SER A 64 19.36 -3.43 -12.11
C SER A 64 20.09 -4.10 -13.29
N SER A 65 19.54 -5.17 -13.84
CA SER A 65 20.09 -5.85 -15.02
C SER A 65 19.09 -5.80 -16.17
N GLY A 66 19.56 -5.43 -17.37
CA GLY A 66 18.74 -5.45 -18.59
C GLY A 66 18.29 -6.85 -19.03
N LYS A 67 18.86 -7.92 -18.44
CA LYS A 67 18.48 -9.31 -18.69
C LYS A 67 17.42 -9.84 -17.71
N SER A 68 17.07 -9.08 -16.67
CA SER A 68 16.07 -9.49 -15.68
C SER A 68 14.68 -9.57 -16.31
N PHE A 69 13.84 -10.46 -15.78
CA PHE A 69 12.45 -10.55 -16.20
C PHE A 69 11.71 -9.23 -15.88
N ARG A 70 11.02 -8.68 -16.86
CA ARG A 70 10.34 -7.39 -16.76
C ARG A 70 8.82 -7.51 -16.67
N GLY A 71 8.23 -8.58 -17.12
CA GLY A 71 6.80 -8.77 -17.24
C GLY A 71 6.32 -8.88 -18.70
N PRO A 72 4.99 -8.95 -18.92
CA PRO A 72 4.42 -9.15 -20.25
C PRO A 72 4.36 -7.87 -21.11
N GLY A 73 4.68 -6.70 -20.54
CA GLY A 73 4.53 -5.39 -21.15
C GLY A 73 3.12 -4.82 -21.03
N LEU A 74 2.96 -3.55 -21.41
CA LEU A 74 1.75 -2.75 -21.21
C LEU A 74 0.49 -3.43 -21.77
N GLU A 75 0.45 -3.68 -23.07
CA GLU A 75 -0.77 -4.14 -23.75
C GLU A 75 -1.27 -5.49 -23.22
N LYS A 76 -0.36 -6.48 -23.15
CA LYS A 76 -0.72 -7.81 -22.64
C LYS A 76 -1.01 -7.79 -21.16
N GLY A 77 -0.27 -6.99 -20.39
CA GLY A 77 -0.47 -6.86 -18.95
C GLY A 77 -1.81 -6.24 -18.61
N LEU A 78 -2.23 -5.19 -19.32
CA LEU A 78 -3.54 -4.57 -19.11
C LEU A 78 -4.69 -5.52 -19.45
N LYS A 79 -4.55 -6.35 -20.50
CA LYS A 79 -5.56 -7.39 -20.81
C LYS A 79 -5.69 -8.42 -19.69
N ILE A 80 -4.56 -8.84 -19.09
CA ILE A 80 -4.58 -9.77 -17.93
C ILE A 80 -5.24 -9.10 -16.72
N LEU A 81 -4.88 -7.85 -16.41
CA LEU A 81 -5.47 -7.10 -15.29
C LEU A 81 -6.98 -6.91 -15.48
N ALA A 82 -7.43 -6.53 -16.69
CA ALA A 82 -8.85 -6.43 -17.00
C ALA A 82 -9.60 -7.75 -16.76
N LYS A 83 -8.97 -8.89 -17.06
CA LYS A 83 -9.53 -10.22 -16.78
C LYS A 83 -9.65 -10.47 -15.28
N VAL A 84 -8.62 -10.14 -14.48
CA VAL A 84 -8.67 -10.21 -13.01
C VAL A 84 -9.86 -9.41 -12.47
N LYS A 85 -10.01 -8.15 -12.92
CA LYS A 85 -11.14 -7.29 -12.49
C LYS A 85 -12.48 -7.91 -12.83
N LYS A 86 -12.62 -8.44 -14.04
CA LYS A 86 -13.86 -9.07 -14.52
C LYS A 86 -14.23 -10.32 -13.71
N GLU A 87 -13.25 -11.15 -13.36
CA GLU A 87 -13.49 -12.43 -12.68
C GLU A 87 -13.72 -12.28 -11.17
N PHE A 88 -12.97 -11.38 -10.52
CA PHE A 88 -12.98 -11.28 -9.06
C PHE A 88 -13.67 -10.02 -8.51
N GLY A 89 -13.99 -9.04 -9.36
CA GLY A 89 -14.67 -7.80 -8.96
C GLY A 89 -13.82 -6.94 -8.03
N VAL A 90 -12.49 -6.99 -8.15
CA VAL A 90 -11.55 -6.22 -7.32
C VAL A 90 -10.99 -5.04 -8.07
N PRO A 91 -10.82 -3.87 -7.44
CA PRO A 91 -10.09 -2.75 -8.04
C PRO A 91 -8.64 -3.10 -8.32
N LEU A 92 -8.06 -2.42 -9.32
CA LEU A 92 -6.74 -2.70 -9.85
C LEU A 92 -5.75 -1.57 -9.60
N LEU A 93 -4.51 -1.92 -9.28
CA LEU A 93 -3.37 -1.01 -9.22
C LEU A 93 -2.20 -1.59 -10.02
N SER A 94 -1.56 -0.75 -10.84
CA SER A 94 -0.27 -1.06 -11.47
C SER A 94 0.60 0.19 -11.59
N ASP A 95 1.92 -0.02 -11.73
CA ASP A 95 2.88 1.05 -11.99
C ASP A 95 2.73 1.59 -13.40
N VAL A 96 2.92 2.91 -13.58
CA VAL A 96 3.05 3.60 -14.87
C VAL A 96 4.40 4.33 -14.90
N HIS A 97 5.11 4.29 -16.04
CA HIS A 97 6.51 4.68 -16.08
C HIS A 97 6.78 5.91 -16.98
N CYS A 98 5.90 6.18 -17.93
CA CYS A 98 5.99 7.32 -18.85
C CYS A 98 4.59 7.83 -19.19
N GLN A 99 4.52 8.99 -19.88
CA GLN A 99 3.24 9.63 -20.20
C GLN A 99 2.42 8.81 -21.20
N GLU A 100 3.07 8.11 -22.11
CA GLU A 100 2.47 7.29 -23.15
C GLU A 100 1.66 6.12 -22.58
N GLU A 101 2.04 5.64 -21.41
CA GLU A 101 1.33 4.54 -20.72
C GLU A 101 0.05 5.01 -20.02
N ILE A 102 -0.05 6.30 -19.65
CA ILE A 102 -1.11 6.83 -18.79
C ILE A 102 -2.49 6.63 -19.44
N GLY A 103 -2.66 6.98 -20.71
CA GLY A 103 -3.93 6.83 -21.41
C GLY A 103 -4.45 5.39 -21.37
N PRO A 104 -3.75 4.43 -21.99
CA PRO A 104 -4.16 3.02 -21.98
C PRO A 104 -4.33 2.43 -20.56
N ALA A 105 -3.46 2.80 -19.61
CA ALA A 105 -3.53 2.31 -18.23
C ALA A 105 -4.79 2.81 -17.52
N SER A 106 -5.16 4.07 -17.72
CA SER A 106 -6.34 4.68 -17.06
C SER A 106 -7.69 4.11 -17.52
N GLU A 107 -7.73 3.43 -18.66
CA GLU A 107 -8.95 2.75 -19.13
C GLU A 107 -9.22 1.44 -18.37
N VAL A 108 -8.19 0.87 -17.73
CA VAL A 108 -8.27 -0.44 -17.06
C VAL A 108 -8.08 -0.34 -15.55
N LEU A 109 -7.13 0.50 -15.12
CA LEU A 109 -6.73 0.62 -13.72
C LEU A 109 -7.62 1.61 -12.97
N ASP A 110 -7.93 1.29 -11.72
CA ASP A 110 -8.61 2.20 -10.79
C ASP A 110 -7.63 3.13 -10.08
N ILE A 111 -6.40 2.64 -9.87
CA ILE A 111 -5.31 3.37 -9.23
C ILE A 111 -4.07 3.32 -10.13
N LEU A 112 -3.62 4.47 -10.57
CA LEU A 112 -2.33 4.64 -11.25
C LEU A 112 -1.23 4.82 -10.21
N GLN A 113 -0.22 3.96 -10.20
CA GLN A 113 0.90 4.08 -9.26
C GLN A 113 2.12 4.73 -9.91
N ILE A 114 2.60 5.81 -9.33
CA ILE A 114 3.86 6.45 -9.70
C ILE A 114 4.98 5.79 -8.87
N PRO A 115 5.96 5.13 -9.52
CA PRO A 115 7.09 4.51 -8.84
C PRO A 115 7.93 5.51 -8.03
N ALA A 116 8.61 5.02 -7.00
CA ALA A 116 9.38 5.84 -6.08
C ALA A 116 10.47 6.69 -6.77
N PHE A 117 11.17 6.13 -7.76
CA PHE A 117 12.20 6.87 -8.50
C PHE A 117 11.62 8.01 -9.37
N LEU A 118 10.36 7.91 -9.76
CA LEU A 118 9.67 8.86 -10.62
C LEU A 118 8.76 9.84 -9.85
N CYS A 119 8.75 9.79 -8.52
CA CYS A 119 7.81 10.53 -7.67
C CYS A 119 7.90 12.06 -7.83
N ARG A 120 8.98 12.61 -8.39
CA ARG A 120 9.17 14.04 -8.63
C ARG A 120 8.93 14.46 -10.09
N GLN A 121 8.69 13.54 -11.02
CA GLN A 121 8.53 13.83 -12.45
C GLN A 121 7.22 14.59 -12.69
N THR A 122 7.32 15.89 -12.96
CA THR A 122 6.17 16.80 -13.04
C THR A 122 5.20 16.36 -14.13
N ASP A 123 5.71 16.09 -15.34
CA ASP A 123 4.87 15.76 -16.48
C ASP A 123 4.13 14.44 -16.29
N LEU A 124 4.78 13.44 -15.65
CA LEU A 124 4.16 12.17 -15.34
C LEU A 124 3.03 12.33 -14.29
N LEU A 125 3.29 13.12 -13.23
CA LEU A 125 2.30 13.44 -12.20
C LEU A 125 1.10 14.19 -12.81
N PHE A 126 1.36 15.17 -13.67
CA PHE A 126 0.32 15.94 -14.34
C PHE A 126 -0.53 15.06 -15.28
N ALA A 127 0.12 14.22 -16.08
CA ALA A 127 -0.59 13.29 -16.95
C ALA A 127 -1.48 12.33 -16.15
N ALA A 128 -0.95 11.70 -15.10
CA ALA A 128 -1.72 10.82 -14.23
C ALA A 128 -2.88 11.56 -13.53
N GLY A 129 -2.62 12.76 -13.00
CA GLY A 129 -3.61 13.56 -12.29
C GLY A 129 -4.82 13.98 -13.16
N LYS A 130 -4.62 14.13 -14.46
CA LYS A 130 -5.68 14.55 -15.41
C LYS A 130 -6.62 13.40 -15.81
N THR A 131 -6.30 12.15 -15.51
CA THR A 131 -7.11 10.99 -15.94
C THR A 131 -8.43 10.83 -15.18
N GLY A 132 -8.53 11.40 -13.97
CA GLY A 132 -9.66 11.16 -13.07
C GLY A 132 -9.53 9.86 -12.23
N CYS A 133 -8.56 9.00 -12.52
CA CYS A 133 -8.20 7.86 -11.66
C CYS A 133 -7.65 8.32 -10.31
N VAL A 134 -7.59 7.40 -9.36
CA VAL A 134 -6.83 7.62 -8.13
C VAL A 134 -5.34 7.52 -8.46
N VAL A 135 -4.54 8.47 -7.95
CA VAL A 135 -3.08 8.47 -8.15
C VAL A 135 -2.40 8.11 -6.84
N ASN A 136 -1.72 6.96 -6.82
CA ASN A 136 -0.86 6.57 -5.71
C ASN A 136 0.59 6.94 -6.02
N VAL A 137 1.23 7.73 -5.18
CA VAL A 137 2.64 8.09 -5.35
C VAL A 137 3.48 7.43 -4.29
N LYS A 138 4.39 6.55 -4.70
CA LYS A 138 5.41 5.99 -3.81
C LYS A 138 6.46 7.06 -3.52
N LYS A 139 6.63 7.41 -2.24
CA LYS A 139 7.66 8.34 -1.81
C LYS A 139 9.05 7.78 -2.14
N GLY A 140 9.87 8.57 -2.84
CA GLY A 140 11.24 8.19 -3.14
C GLY A 140 12.07 7.96 -1.87
N GLN A 141 13.01 6.99 -1.91
CA GLN A 141 13.90 6.69 -0.79
C GLN A 141 14.81 7.86 -0.42
N PHE A 142 15.01 8.76 -1.35
CA PHE A 142 15.82 9.98 -1.23
C PHE A 142 15.02 11.20 -0.72
N LEU A 143 13.71 11.06 -0.56
CA LEU A 143 12.81 12.18 -0.28
C LEU A 143 12.44 12.23 1.20
N SER A 144 12.48 13.42 1.79
CA SER A 144 11.95 13.62 3.13
C SER A 144 10.41 13.57 3.13
N PRO A 145 9.76 13.18 4.24
CA PRO A 145 8.30 13.16 4.30
C PRO A 145 7.67 14.55 4.14
N TRP A 146 8.37 15.63 4.52
CA TRP A 146 7.88 17.01 4.36
C TRP A 146 7.84 17.44 2.89
N ASP A 147 8.74 16.92 2.05
CA ASP A 147 8.80 17.29 0.63
C ASP A 147 7.64 16.68 -0.19
N VAL A 148 6.94 15.71 0.36
CA VAL A 148 5.74 15.11 -0.25
C VAL A 148 4.66 16.16 -0.52
N LYS A 149 4.60 17.26 0.26
CA LYS A 149 3.72 18.40 -0.02
C LYS A 149 3.85 18.93 -1.45
N ASN A 150 5.07 18.90 -2.02
CA ASN A 150 5.29 19.38 -3.38
C ASN A 150 4.72 18.43 -4.44
N ILE A 151 4.68 17.13 -4.15
CA ILE A 151 4.02 16.12 -4.99
C ILE A 151 2.51 16.32 -4.97
N VAL A 152 1.96 16.49 -3.76
CA VAL A 152 0.53 16.77 -3.56
C VAL A 152 0.13 18.05 -4.30
N ALA A 153 0.90 19.14 -4.13
CA ALA A 153 0.62 20.41 -4.79
C ALA A 153 0.58 20.29 -6.32
N LYS A 154 1.50 19.54 -6.93
CA LYS A 154 1.48 19.27 -8.38
C LYS A 154 0.22 18.54 -8.84
N LEU A 155 -0.22 17.55 -8.10
CA LEU A 155 -1.45 16.82 -8.43
C LEU A 155 -2.68 17.71 -8.25
N GLU A 156 -2.74 18.50 -7.19
CA GLU A 156 -3.83 19.46 -6.94
C GLU A 156 -3.88 20.57 -8.01
N GLU A 157 -2.73 21.02 -8.53
CA GLU A 157 -2.62 22.02 -9.61
C GLU A 157 -3.37 21.60 -10.88
N VAL A 158 -3.41 20.30 -11.16
CA VAL A 158 -4.17 19.75 -12.32
C VAL A 158 -5.57 19.25 -11.93
N GLY A 159 -6.06 19.59 -10.73
CA GLY A 159 -7.39 19.24 -10.25
C GLY A 159 -7.52 17.83 -9.70
N CYS A 160 -6.42 17.11 -9.50
CA CYS A 160 -6.45 15.78 -8.89
C CYS A 160 -6.53 15.88 -7.36
N HIS A 161 -7.66 15.40 -6.81
CA HIS A 161 -7.89 15.30 -5.37
C HIS A 161 -8.07 13.85 -4.87
N LYS A 162 -7.91 12.88 -5.76
CA LYS A 162 -7.92 11.46 -5.45
C LYS A 162 -6.48 10.95 -5.32
N ILE A 163 -5.81 11.34 -4.24
CA ILE A 163 -4.37 11.10 -4.03
C ILE A 163 -4.18 10.12 -2.90
N LEU A 164 -3.28 9.15 -3.10
CA LEU A 164 -2.74 8.26 -2.10
C LEU A 164 -1.22 8.43 -2.05
N ILE A 165 -0.64 8.31 -0.86
CA ILE A 165 0.81 8.48 -0.66
C ILE A 165 1.34 7.19 -0.03
N THR A 166 2.39 6.61 -0.60
CA THR A 166 2.98 5.37 -0.08
C THR A 166 4.38 5.62 0.51
N GLU A 167 4.51 5.34 1.81
CA GLU A 167 5.81 5.24 2.49
C GLU A 167 6.45 3.88 2.21
N ARG A 168 7.76 3.86 1.87
CA ARG A 168 8.48 2.62 1.54
C ARG A 168 9.92 2.57 2.06
N GLY A 169 10.22 3.38 3.07
CA GLY A 169 11.55 3.54 3.63
C GLY A 169 12.39 4.63 2.93
N VAL A 170 13.43 5.04 3.61
CA VAL A 170 14.43 6.00 3.15
C VAL A 170 15.80 5.34 3.13
N SER A 171 16.67 5.76 2.21
CA SER A 171 18.05 5.33 2.16
C SER A 171 18.81 5.79 3.42
N PHE A 172 19.48 4.86 4.06
CA PHE A 172 20.32 5.12 5.24
C PHE A 172 21.67 4.44 5.06
N GLY A 173 22.62 5.18 4.52
CA GLY A 173 23.88 4.61 4.03
C GLY A 173 23.70 3.89 2.70
N TYR A 174 24.64 3.00 2.38
CA TYR A 174 24.61 2.17 1.18
C TYR A 174 23.79 0.88 1.41
N GLN A 175 23.01 0.49 0.42
CA GLN A 175 22.29 -0.80 0.37
C GLN A 175 21.40 -1.09 1.59
N ASN A 176 20.94 -0.04 2.27
CA ASN A 176 20.09 -0.17 3.44
C ASN A 176 18.95 0.84 3.41
N LEU A 177 17.80 0.43 3.95
CA LEU A 177 16.62 1.26 4.13
C LEU A 177 16.20 1.27 5.59
N VAL A 178 15.68 2.44 6.02
CA VAL A 178 15.09 2.61 7.35
C VAL A 178 13.68 3.16 7.19
N SER A 179 12.73 2.64 7.96
CA SER A 179 11.37 3.15 8.05
C SER A 179 11.26 4.11 9.24
N ASP A 180 11.10 5.40 8.95
CA ASP A 180 10.75 6.40 9.97
C ASP A 180 9.23 6.51 10.07
N PHE A 181 8.64 5.91 11.10
CA PHE A 181 7.19 5.89 11.27
C PHE A 181 6.58 7.27 11.56
N ARG A 182 7.39 8.27 11.91
CA ARG A 182 6.93 9.68 11.98
C ARG A 182 6.53 10.21 10.60
N ALA A 183 7.04 9.62 9.54
CA ALA A 183 6.67 9.96 8.17
C ALA A 183 5.16 9.80 7.91
N ILE A 184 4.51 8.82 8.52
CA ILE A 184 3.08 8.54 8.33
C ILE A 184 2.22 9.73 8.81
N PRO A 185 2.26 10.15 10.09
CA PRO A 185 1.47 11.30 10.53
C PRO A 185 1.89 12.62 9.86
N ILE A 186 3.18 12.81 9.49
CA ILE A 186 3.63 13.99 8.74
C ILE A 186 2.92 14.05 7.40
N MET A 187 2.97 12.98 6.61
CA MET A 187 2.35 12.93 5.28
C MET A 187 0.83 12.97 5.34
N ARG A 188 0.21 12.32 6.33
CA ARG A 188 -1.23 12.46 6.60
C ARG A 188 -1.64 13.91 6.88
N GLY A 189 -0.73 14.71 7.45
CA GLY A 189 -0.92 16.13 7.69
C GLY A 189 -1.16 16.96 6.42
N PHE A 190 -0.82 16.45 5.24
CA PHE A 190 -1.15 17.07 3.94
C PHE A 190 -2.57 16.78 3.47
N GLY A 191 -3.36 16.03 4.26
CA GLY A 191 -4.78 15.82 4.03
C GLY A 191 -5.13 14.59 3.19
N TYR A 192 -4.19 13.69 2.92
CA TYR A 192 -4.41 12.49 2.10
C TYR A 192 -4.08 11.19 2.83
N PRO A 193 -4.73 10.06 2.48
CA PRO A 193 -4.41 8.76 3.06
C PRO A 193 -2.98 8.33 2.78
N VAL A 194 -2.37 7.68 3.78
CA VAL A 194 -0.99 7.18 3.68
C VAL A 194 -0.99 5.66 3.76
N ILE A 195 -0.37 5.04 2.77
CA ILE A 195 -0.13 3.61 2.64
C ILE A 195 1.28 3.31 3.17
N PHE A 196 1.45 2.19 3.84
CA PHE A 196 2.76 1.67 4.15
C PHE A 196 3.09 0.46 3.28
N ASP A 197 4.20 0.53 2.53
CA ASP A 197 4.72 -0.56 1.73
C ASP A 197 5.58 -1.47 2.61
N ALA A 198 4.98 -2.57 3.05
CA ALA A 198 5.59 -3.49 4.00
C ALA A 198 6.73 -4.31 3.38
N THR A 199 6.67 -4.57 2.08
CA THR A 199 7.62 -5.45 1.38
C THR A 199 8.83 -4.71 0.84
N HIS A 200 8.63 -3.50 0.29
CA HIS A 200 9.77 -2.71 -0.19
C HIS A 200 10.52 -1.97 0.92
N SER A 201 9.92 -1.77 2.10
CA SER A 201 10.61 -1.16 3.25
C SER A 201 11.70 -2.04 3.86
N VAL A 202 11.66 -3.35 3.60
CA VAL A 202 12.65 -4.33 4.08
C VAL A 202 13.67 -4.73 3.01
N GLN A 203 13.66 -4.07 1.84
CA GLN A 203 14.65 -4.30 0.78
C GLN A 203 16.04 -3.88 1.23
N LEU A 204 17.04 -4.63 0.74
CA LEU A 204 18.45 -4.27 0.72
C LEU A 204 18.84 -3.98 -0.73
N PRO A 205 18.74 -2.71 -1.19
CA PRO A 205 18.97 -2.36 -2.58
C PRO A 205 20.36 -2.76 -3.06
N GLY A 206 20.44 -3.56 -4.14
CA GLY A 206 21.73 -4.03 -4.67
C GLY A 206 22.47 -5.04 -3.78
N GLY A 207 21.87 -5.52 -2.70
CA GLY A 207 22.51 -6.41 -1.73
C GLY A 207 22.96 -7.78 -2.29
N LYS A 208 22.49 -8.14 -3.49
CA LYS A 208 22.90 -9.34 -4.23
C LYS A 208 23.56 -9.00 -5.59
N GLY A 209 24.17 -7.82 -5.73
CA GLY A 209 24.81 -7.35 -6.96
C GLY A 209 23.79 -6.98 -8.04
N THR A 210 23.29 -7.95 -8.80
CA THR A 210 22.31 -7.74 -9.89
C THR A 210 20.85 -7.80 -9.44
N ALA A 211 20.59 -8.05 -8.14
CA ALA A 211 19.26 -8.11 -7.55
C ALA A 211 19.26 -7.48 -6.15
N SER A 212 18.10 -7.05 -5.69
CA SER A 212 17.91 -6.63 -4.30
C SER A 212 17.89 -7.85 -3.38
N GLY A 213 18.53 -7.72 -2.22
CA GLY A 213 18.29 -8.58 -1.07
C GLY A 213 17.10 -8.09 -0.27
N GLY A 214 16.81 -8.73 0.85
CA GLY A 214 15.78 -8.30 1.77
C GLY A 214 15.75 -9.07 3.08
N SER A 215 14.99 -8.54 4.02
CA SER A 215 14.79 -9.09 5.37
C SER A 215 13.29 -9.26 5.64
N PRO A 216 12.64 -10.24 4.98
CA PRO A 216 11.19 -10.42 5.04
C PRO A 216 10.67 -10.73 6.46
N GLU A 217 11.51 -11.19 7.36
CA GLU A 217 11.19 -11.40 8.78
C GLU A 217 10.71 -10.13 9.48
N PHE A 218 11.08 -8.94 8.97
CA PHE A 218 10.64 -7.67 9.53
C PHE A 218 9.30 -7.16 8.96
N ILE A 219 8.76 -7.76 7.91
CA ILE A 219 7.46 -7.37 7.33
C ILE A 219 6.36 -7.28 8.41
N PRO A 220 6.16 -8.31 9.27
CA PRO A 220 5.09 -8.27 10.25
C PRO A 220 5.28 -7.18 11.32
N VAL A 221 6.50 -6.97 11.80
CA VAL A 221 6.74 -5.97 12.85
C VAL A 221 6.59 -4.55 12.30
N LEU A 222 7.16 -4.25 11.12
CA LEU A 222 7.06 -2.93 10.52
C LEU A 222 5.61 -2.59 10.12
N SER A 223 4.83 -3.57 9.67
CA SER A 223 3.41 -3.37 9.37
C SER A 223 2.60 -3.02 10.62
N ARG A 224 2.87 -3.68 11.75
CA ARG A 224 2.25 -3.33 13.04
C ARG A 224 2.59 -1.89 13.45
N CYS A 225 3.87 -1.51 13.35
CA CYS A 225 4.31 -0.15 13.63
C CYS A 225 3.61 0.87 12.72
N ALA A 226 3.44 0.56 11.44
CA ALA A 226 2.77 1.44 10.49
C ALA A 226 1.29 1.63 10.82
N ILE A 227 0.56 0.55 11.14
CA ILE A 227 -0.84 0.64 11.59
C ILE A 227 -0.92 1.44 12.89
N ALA A 228 0.00 1.22 13.83
CA ALA A 228 0.06 1.99 15.08
C ALA A 228 0.34 3.48 14.85
N ALA A 229 1.16 3.82 13.85
CA ALA A 229 1.44 5.20 13.44
C ALA A 229 0.30 5.84 12.63
N GLY A 230 -0.75 5.10 12.29
CA GLY A 230 -1.94 5.60 11.63
C GLY A 230 -1.98 5.40 10.12
N ALA A 231 -1.27 4.42 9.56
CA ALA A 231 -1.39 4.07 8.16
C ALA A 231 -2.85 3.68 7.81
N ASP A 232 -3.29 4.12 6.63
CA ASP A 232 -4.64 3.87 6.10
C ASP A 232 -4.73 2.59 5.27
N ALA A 233 -3.58 2.13 4.77
CA ALA A 233 -3.49 0.91 4.00
C ALA A 233 -2.11 0.24 4.17
N ILE A 234 -2.08 -1.06 3.92
CA ILE A 234 -0.85 -1.84 3.81
C ILE A 234 -0.70 -2.29 2.35
N PHE A 235 0.45 -2.00 1.77
CA PHE A 235 0.87 -2.53 0.49
C PHE A 235 1.81 -3.71 0.73
N ALA A 236 1.56 -4.85 0.09
CA ALA A 236 2.41 -6.03 0.19
C ALA A 236 2.52 -6.75 -1.16
N GLU A 237 3.72 -7.01 -1.61
CA GLU A 237 3.93 -7.99 -2.68
C GLU A 237 3.80 -9.38 -2.08
N ILE A 238 2.92 -10.20 -2.66
CA ILE A 238 2.49 -11.50 -2.13
C ILE A 238 2.71 -12.55 -3.20
N HIS A 239 3.35 -13.65 -2.84
CA HIS A 239 3.61 -14.74 -3.77
C HIS A 239 3.32 -16.10 -3.12
N GLU A 240 2.83 -17.07 -3.92
CA GLU A 240 2.55 -18.43 -3.45
C GLU A 240 3.83 -19.17 -3.04
N ASN A 241 4.91 -18.94 -3.78
CA ASN A 241 6.25 -19.44 -3.49
C ASN A 241 7.27 -18.33 -3.72
N PRO A 242 7.63 -17.52 -2.71
CA PRO A 242 8.56 -16.40 -2.87
C PRO A 242 9.92 -16.77 -3.47
N GLU A 243 10.38 -18.01 -3.28
CA GLU A 243 11.66 -18.47 -3.81
C GLU A 243 11.64 -18.64 -5.34
N GLU A 244 10.47 -18.88 -5.93
CA GLU A 244 10.26 -19.03 -7.37
C GLU A 244 9.85 -17.72 -8.06
N ALA A 245 9.57 -16.66 -7.30
CA ALA A 245 9.13 -15.40 -7.86
C ALA A 245 10.17 -14.80 -8.82
N LEU A 246 9.71 -14.42 -10.01
CA LEU A 246 10.57 -13.83 -11.06
C LEU A 246 11.01 -12.40 -10.74
N SER A 247 10.43 -11.78 -9.71
CA SER A 247 10.75 -10.43 -9.24
C SER A 247 10.57 -10.32 -7.74
N ASP A 248 11.54 -9.69 -7.05
CA ASP A 248 11.54 -9.31 -5.63
C ASP A 248 11.17 -10.43 -4.64
N GLY A 249 11.37 -11.70 -5.03
CA GLY A 249 11.10 -12.88 -4.22
C GLY A 249 11.62 -12.78 -2.77
N PRO A 250 12.89 -12.36 -2.53
CA PRO A 250 13.42 -12.21 -1.16
C PRO A 250 12.63 -11.26 -0.26
N ASN A 251 11.77 -10.42 -0.82
CA ASN A 251 10.97 -9.44 -0.07
C ASN A 251 9.47 -9.76 -0.12
N ALA A 252 9.03 -10.74 -0.89
CA ALA A 252 7.63 -11.07 -1.02
C ALA A 252 7.10 -11.71 0.27
N LEU A 253 5.87 -11.35 0.63
CA LEU A 253 5.13 -12.04 1.68
C LEU A 253 4.63 -13.38 1.13
N ASP A 254 4.92 -14.46 1.85
CA ASP A 254 4.38 -15.77 1.54
C ASP A 254 2.84 -15.76 1.71
N LEU A 255 2.13 -16.15 0.66
CA LEU A 255 0.67 -16.21 0.64
C LEU A 255 0.08 -17.07 1.77
N ALA A 256 0.77 -18.15 2.16
CA ALA A 256 0.34 -18.99 3.28
C ALA A 256 0.34 -18.24 4.62
N LYS A 257 1.12 -17.18 4.74
CA LYS A 257 1.21 -16.33 5.95
C LYS A 257 0.25 -15.13 5.91
N LEU A 258 -0.44 -14.88 4.79
CA LEU A 258 -1.29 -13.68 4.62
C LEU A 258 -2.43 -13.63 5.64
N LYS A 259 -3.16 -14.73 5.83
CA LYS A 259 -4.32 -14.75 6.74
C LYS A 259 -3.95 -14.40 8.19
N PRO A 260 -3.00 -15.08 8.85
CA PRO A 260 -2.58 -14.71 10.21
C PRO A 260 -1.97 -13.31 10.27
N PHE A 261 -1.24 -12.86 9.25
CA PHE A 261 -0.71 -11.51 9.16
C PHE A 261 -1.83 -10.47 9.20
N LEU A 262 -2.88 -10.60 8.39
CA LEU A 262 -4.01 -9.68 8.37
C LEU A 262 -4.81 -9.69 9.68
N GLN A 263 -5.01 -10.85 10.30
CA GLN A 263 -5.74 -10.99 11.57
C GLN A 263 -5.11 -10.11 12.67
N ILE A 264 -3.79 -10.15 12.81
CA ILE A 264 -3.05 -9.35 13.79
C ILE A 264 -3.24 -7.84 13.50
N LEU A 265 -3.18 -7.43 12.23
CA LEU A 265 -3.35 -6.02 11.85
C LEU A 265 -4.78 -5.52 12.09
N ILE A 266 -5.79 -6.36 11.87
CA ILE A 266 -7.21 -6.06 12.16
C ILE A 266 -7.40 -5.80 13.66
N GLU A 267 -6.89 -6.67 14.51
CA GLU A 267 -6.98 -6.51 15.97
C GLU A 267 -6.30 -5.23 16.43
N LEU A 268 -5.09 -4.98 15.94
CA LEU A 268 -4.36 -3.76 16.26
C LEU A 268 -5.12 -2.51 15.79
N LYS A 269 -5.65 -2.51 14.56
CA LYS A 269 -6.43 -1.38 14.03
C LYS A 269 -7.65 -1.11 14.90
N ARG A 270 -8.35 -2.17 15.34
CA ARG A 270 -9.52 -2.04 16.23
C ARG A 270 -9.16 -1.37 17.55
N VAL A 271 -8.06 -1.79 18.20
CA VAL A 271 -7.60 -1.21 19.47
C VAL A 271 -7.26 0.27 19.30
N ILE A 272 -6.55 0.63 18.23
CA ILE A 272 -6.14 2.01 17.97
C ILE A 272 -7.36 2.88 17.66
N SER A 273 -8.30 2.41 16.84
CA SER A 273 -9.51 3.14 16.49
C SER A 273 -10.38 3.44 17.73
N ASN A 274 -10.48 2.50 18.66
CA ASN A 274 -11.19 2.68 19.92
C ASN A 274 -10.47 3.69 20.85
N ASN A 275 -9.13 3.68 20.88
CA ASN A 275 -8.35 4.59 21.70
C ASN A 275 -8.31 6.03 21.14
N VAL A 276 -8.47 6.24 19.83
CA VAL A 276 -8.66 7.57 19.26
C VAL A 276 -9.97 8.21 19.75
N ILE A 277 -11.01 7.42 20.00
CA ILE A 277 -12.25 7.89 20.63
C ILE A 277 -11.98 8.33 22.09
N LEU A 278 -11.02 7.72 22.78
CA LEU A 278 -10.63 8.08 24.14
C LEU A 278 -9.72 9.33 24.22
N SER A 279 -9.07 9.73 23.15
CA SER A 279 -8.23 10.93 23.06
C SER A 279 -8.99 12.20 22.71
N ASP A 280 -10.28 12.12 22.38
CA ASP A 280 -11.18 13.28 22.36
C ASP A 280 -11.43 13.71 23.83
N PRO A 281 -11.15 14.98 24.22
CA PRO A 281 -11.37 15.45 25.59
C PRO A 281 -12.81 15.23 26.10
N LYS A 282 -13.79 15.17 25.20
CA LYS A 282 -15.19 14.80 25.54
C LYS A 282 -15.38 13.27 25.63
N GLY A 283 -14.57 12.47 24.93
CA GLY A 283 -14.57 11.00 24.98
C GLY A 283 -13.87 10.45 26.23
N LEU A 284 -12.77 11.09 26.67
CA LEU A 284 -12.05 10.75 27.91
C LEU A 284 -12.98 10.80 29.15
N LEU A 285 -13.89 11.78 29.22
CA LEU A 285 -14.85 11.92 30.32
C LEU A 285 -15.96 10.84 30.28
N ARG A 286 -16.31 10.32 29.10
CA ARG A 286 -17.27 9.20 28.97
C ARG A 286 -16.58 7.86 29.25
N GLY A 287 -15.44 7.58 28.65
CA GLY A 287 -14.68 6.32 28.85
C GLY A 287 -14.23 6.11 30.29
N ALA A 288 -13.81 7.19 30.98
CA ALA A 288 -13.48 7.10 32.41
C ALA A 288 -14.67 6.77 33.29
N LYS A 289 -15.88 7.23 32.95
CA LYS A 289 -17.13 6.89 33.68
C LYS A 289 -17.52 5.43 33.41
N ASP A 290 -17.37 4.94 32.17
CA ASP A 290 -17.72 3.56 31.82
C ASP A 290 -16.73 2.57 32.42
N LEU A 291 -15.42 2.85 32.38
CA LEU A 291 -14.39 2.05 33.04
C LEU A 291 -14.57 1.98 34.55
N LYS A 292 -14.90 3.11 35.16
CA LYS A 292 -15.19 3.19 36.62
C LYS A 292 -16.43 2.38 37.00
N SER A 293 -17.46 2.39 36.14
CA SER A 293 -18.68 1.61 36.36
C SER A 293 -18.47 0.10 36.13
N GLU A 294 -17.54 -0.26 35.27
CA GLU A 294 -17.15 -1.65 34.97
C GLU A 294 -16.27 -2.25 36.07
N ILE A 295 -15.29 -1.47 36.57
CA ILE A 295 -14.47 -1.84 37.72
C ILE A 295 -15.34 -1.97 39.00
N LEU A 296 -16.28 -1.06 39.22
CA LEU A 296 -17.18 -1.13 40.38
C LEU A 296 -18.13 -2.33 40.29
N ARG A 297 -18.55 -2.76 39.11
CA ARG A 297 -19.35 -3.98 38.93
C ARG A 297 -18.53 -5.26 39.19
N HIS A 298 -17.26 -5.25 38.82
CA HIS A 298 -16.35 -6.41 39.02
C HIS A 298 -16.02 -6.57 40.52
N VAL A 299 -15.74 -5.46 41.22
CA VAL A 299 -15.47 -5.45 42.67
C VAL A 299 -16.69 -5.76 43.52
N ALA A 300 -17.90 -5.53 43.00
CA ALA A 300 -19.15 -5.84 43.72
C ALA A 300 -19.65 -7.29 43.51
N SER A 301 -18.96 -8.05 42.64
CA SER A 301 -19.26 -9.46 42.33
C SER A 301 -18.27 -10.45 42.98
N GLU A 302 -17.29 -9.96 43.74
CA GLU A 302 -16.44 -10.71 44.67
C GLU A 302 -16.90 -10.49 46.13
#